data_5ab860e5c0d8152377b7a089a4ee1a5b
#
_entry.id   5ab860e5c0d8152377b7a089a4ee1a5b
#
_cell.length_a   1.000
_cell.length_b   1.000
_cell.length_c   1.000
_cell.angle_alpha   90.00
_cell.angle_beta   90.00
_cell.angle_gamma   90.00
#
_symmetry.space_group_name_H-M   'P 1'
#
loop_
_entity.id
_entity.type
_entity.pdbx_description
1 polymer ?
#
loop_
_entity_poly.entity_id
_entity_poly.type
_entity_poly.pdbx_seq_one_letter_code
_entity_poly.pdbx_strand_id
1 'polypeptide(L)'
;LESFFDITDLNDVTVNEDPIPNYHRLFDTCSSGFLSVPSVGAGTANTEFEILTGMNLDFFGCGEYPYQTVLREQTCESLPYCYDNIGYTSHAIHNNSATFYNRNMVFSRLGFDTFTSMEYMYNLTYTPENWAKDKVLTTNIIEAMESTDTSDFIYTISVQGHGAYPTEEALKAPHIKVTIKE
;
A
#
# COMPACT_ATOMS: atom_id res chain seq x y z
N LEU A 1 3.79 -1.52 1.64
CA LEU A 1 4.59 -0.39 1.09
C LEU A 1 5.43 -0.88 -0.10
N GLU A 2 4.82 -1.03 -1.29
CA GLU A 2 5.51 -1.63 -2.44
C GLU A 2 6.58 -0.70 -3.04
N SER A 3 6.30 0.58 -3.18
CA SER A 3 7.22 1.56 -3.77
C SER A 3 8.17 2.21 -2.76
N PHE A 4 8.20 1.70 -1.54
CA PHE A 4 9.08 2.18 -0.49
C PHE A 4 10.43 1.44 -0.54
N PHE A 5 11.51 2.18 -0.44
CA PHE A 5 12.84 1.64 -0.18
C PHE A 5 13.59 2.56 0.78
N ASP A 6 14.50 1.98 1.54
CA ASP A 6 15.36 2.73 2.44
C ASP A 6 16.61 3.21 1.69
N ILE A 7 16.76 4.52 1.53
CA ILE A 7 17.91 5.09 0.85
C ILE A 7 19.23 4.82 1.60
N THR A 8 19.16 4.55 2.90
CA THR A 8 20.35 4.27 3.72
C THR A 8 20.93 2.87 3.46
N ASP A 9 20.19 1.99 2.81
CA ASP A 9 20.68 0.68 2.36
C ASP A 9 21.61 0.76 1.13
N LEU A 10 21.68 1.92 0.47
CA LEU A 10 22.54 2.10 -0.69
C LEU A 10 23.98 2.37 -0.27
N ASN A 11 24.94 1.54 -0.74
CA ASN A 11 26.34 1.59 -0.33
C ASN A 11 27.05 2.91 -0.67
N ASP A 12 26.68 3.53 -1.79
CA ASP A 12 27.32 4.74 -2.32
C ASP A 12 26.61 6.03 -1.91
N VAL A 13 25.66 5.93 -0.98
CA VAL A 13 24.86 7.07 -0.52
C VAL A 13 25.12 7.33 0.96
N THR A 14 25.23 8.61 1.31
CA THR A 14 25.19 9.08 2.71
C THR A 14 24.15 10.17 2.86
N VAL A 15 23.49 10.20 4.00
CA VAL A 15 22.50 11.21 4.37
C VAL A 15 22.97 11.96 5.61
N ASN A 16 22.61 13.25 5.73
CA ASN A 16 23.00 14.08 6.86
C ASN A 16 22.28 13.74 8.17
N GLU A 17 21.11 13.15 8.08
CA GLU A 17 20.30 12.69 9.21
C GLU A 17 19.42 11.52 8.75
N ASP A 18 18.90 10.74 9.70
CA ASP A 18 18.00 9.62 9.41
C ASP A 18 16.72 10.11 8.72
N PRO A 19 16.44 9.70 7.46
CA PRO A 19 15.27 10.16 6.72
C PRO A 19 13.95 9.52 7.17
N ILE A 20 14.03 8.37 7.88
CA ILE A 20 12.86 7.56 8.24
C ILE A 20 12.96 6.98 9.67
N PRO A 21 13.21 7.82 10.70
CA PRO A 21 13.58 7.36 12.04
C PRO A 21 12.50 6.49 12.70
N ASN A 22 11.23 6.73 12.42
CA ASN A 22 10.15 5.89 12.94
C ASN A 22 10.14 4.49 12.32
N TYR A 23 10.46 4.38 11.03
CA TYR A 23 10.57 3.10 10.35
C TYR A 23 11.74 2.28 10.95
N HIS A 24 12.93 2.87 11.04
CA HIS A 24 14.10 2.20 11.63
C HIS A 24 13.82 1.74 13.06
N ARG A 25 13.26 2.60 13.90
CA ARG A 25 12.87 2.24 15.27
C ARG A 25 11.90 1.05 15.31
N LEU A 26 10.88 1.04 14.46
CA LEU A 26 9.92 -0.06 14.39
C LEU A 26 10.55 -1.34 13.84
N PHE A 27 11.41 -1.21 12.81
CA PHE A 27 12.12 -2.34 12.23
C PHE A 27 13.02 -3.04 13.25
N ASP A 28 13.70 -2.27 14.11
CA ASP A 28 14.61 -2.77 15.14
C ASP A 28 13.90 -3.32 16.38
N THR A 29 12.71 -2.81 16.71
CA THR A 29 12.04 -3.13 17.98
C THR A 29 10.82 -4.03 17.85
N CYS A 30 10.32 -4.24 16.64
CA CYS A 30 9.17 -5.07 16.34
C CYS A 30 9.57 -6.26 15.45
N SER A 31 8.69 -7.24 15.33
CA SER A 31 8.85 -8.30 14.34
C SER A 31 8.81 -7.69 12.94
N SER A 32 9.85 -7.89 12.17
CA SER A 32 10.04 -7.28 10.85
C SER A 32 10.73 -8.24 9.89
N GLY A 33 10.65 -7.98 8.60
CA GLY A 33 11.29 -8.80 7.57
C GLY A 33 10.92 -8.34 6.17
N PHE A 34 11.45 -9.05 5.18
CA PHE A 34 11.18 -8.82 3.76
C PHE A 34 10.23 -9.88 3.21
N LEU A 35 9.31 -9.46 2.36
CA LEU A 35 8.41 -10.32 1.62
C LEU A 35 8.85 -10.36 0.15
N SER A 36 9.01 -11.57 -0.41
CA SER A 36 9.19 -11.72 -1.85
C SER A 36 7.87 -11.47 -2.56
N VAL A 37 7.86 -10.58 -3.54
CA VAL A 37 6.66 -10.17 -4.27
C VAL A 37 6.78 -10.51 -5.76
N PRO A 38 5.64 -10.80 -6.45
CA PRO A 38 5.65 -11.28 -7.84
C PRO A 38 5.94 -10.19 -8.87
N SER A 39 5.83 -8.93 -8.49
CA SER A 39 5.93 -7.79 -9.41
C SER A 39 7.02 -6.83 -8.99
N VAL A 40 7.79 -6.32 -9.96
CA VAL A 40 8.86 -5.33 -9.77
C VAL A 40 8.57 -4.10 -10.64
N GLY A 41 8.52 -2.93 -9.99
CA GLY A 41 8.40 -1.64 -10.67
C GLY A 41 7.04 -1.30 -11.24
N ALA A 42 6.08 -2.21 -11.21
CA ALA A 42 4.68 -2.03 -11.59
C ALA A 42 3.85 -3.23 -11.14
N GLY A 43 2.51 -3.11 -11.19
CA GLY A 43 1.64 -4.26 -10.95
C GLY A 43 1.30 -4.53 -9.50
N THR A 44 1.18 -3.51 -8.66
CA THR A 44 0.78 -3.61 -7.24
C THR A 44 -0.42 -4.53 -7.02
N ALA A 45 -1.41 -4.49 -7.93
CA ALA A 45 -2.59 -5.36 -7.87
C ALA A 45 -2.24 -6.86 -7.88
N ASN A 46 -1.12 -7.25 -8.48
CA ASN A 46 -0.65 -8.63 -8.49
C ASN A 46 -0.07 -9.03 -7.14
N THR A 47 0.69 -8.15 -6.51
CA THR A 47 1.17 -8.32 -5.13
C THR A 47 -0.01 -8.36 -4.14
N GLU A 48 -0.99 -7.47 -4.30
CA GLU A 48 -2.21 -7.47 -3.49
C GLU A 48 -2.98 -8.78 -3.62
N PHE A 49 -3.11 -9.30 -4.84
CA PHE A 49 -3.78 -10.56 -5.11
C PHE A 49 -3.13 -11.73 -4.37
N GLU A 50 -1.80 -11.90 -4.47
CA GLU A 50 -1.10 -12.98 -3.77
C GLU A 50 -1.19 -12.86 -2.25
N ILE A 51 -1.06 -11.64 -1.70
CA ILE A 51 -1.18 -11.41 -0.25
C ILE A 51 -2.59 -11.75 0.24
N LEU A 52 -3.62 -11.29 -0.47
CA LEU A 52 -5.00 -11.42 -0.02
C LEU A 52 -5.60 -12.80 -0.24
N THR A 53 -5.11 -13.54 -1.23
CA THR A 53 -5.67 -14.86 -1.59
C THR A 53 -4.76 -16.04 -1.26
N GLY A 54 -3.46 -15.80 -1.10
CA GLY A 54 -2.47 -16.88 -0.99
C GLY A 54 -2.24 -17.64 -2.30
N MET A 55 -2.84 -17.23 -3.42
CA MET A 55 -2.67 -17.85 -4.73
C MET A 55 -1.46 -17.27 -5.43
N ASN A 56 -0.66 -18.14 -6.06
CA ASN A 56 0.51 -17.71 -6.81
C ASN A 56 0.13 -17.30 -8.24
N LEU A 57 0.67 -16.17 -8.71
CA LEU A 57 0.49 -15.70 -10.08
C LEU A 57 1.07 -16.59 -11.17
N ASP A 58 1.96 -17.51 -10.83
CA ASP A 58 2.50 -18.48 -11.78
C ASP A 58 1.43 -19.38 -12.42
N PHE A 59 0.23 -19.43 -11.81
CA PHE A 59 -0.94 -20.12 -12.38
C PHE A 59 -1.73 -19.30 -13.40
N PHE A 60 -1.34 -18.04 -13.63
CA PHE A 60 -2.00 -17.13 -14.56
C PHE A 60 -1.12 -16.87 -15.79
N GLY A 61 -1.70 -16.28 -16.82
CA GLY A 61 -0.98 -15.92 -18.04
C GLY A 61 0.08 -14.84 -17.80
N CYS A 62 1.15 -14.86 -18.60
CA CYS A 62 2.19 -13.85 -18.50
C CYS A 62 1.62 -12.44 -18.71
N GLY A 63 1.85 -11.55 -17.73
CA GLY A 63 1.31 -10.18 -17.75
C GLY A 63 -0.18 -10.08 -17.41
N GLU A 64 -0.81 -11.15 -16.96
CA GLU A 64 -2.19 -11.14 -16.54
C GLU A 64 -2.34 -10.45 -15.17
N TYR A 65 -3.44 -9.72 -15.03
CA TYR A 65 -3.86 -9.11 -13.78
C TYR A 65 -5.17 -9.76 -13.32
N PRO A 66 -5.18 -10.63 -12.29
CA PRO A 66 -6.41 -11.25 -11.78
C PRO A 66 -7.50 -10.21 -11.42
N TYR A 67 -7.11 -9.01 -10.99
CA TYR A 67 -8.01 -7.88 -10.76
C TYR A 67 -8.75 -7.41 -12.02
N GLN A 68 -8.17 -7.61 -13.19
CA GLN A 68 -8.74 -7.20 -14.47
C GLN A 68 -9.39 -8.34 -15.26
N THR A 69 -9.16 -9.57 -14.83
CA THR A 69 -9.70 -10.80 -15.45
C THR A 69 -10.66 -11.51 -14.51
N VAL A 70 -10.20 -12.48 -13.75
CA VAL A 70 -11.03 -13.37 -12.93
C VAL A 70 -11.87 -12.60 -11.90
N LEU A 71 -11.25 -11.67 -11.16
CA LEU A 71 -11.94 -10.91 -10.10
C LEU A 71 -12.89 -9.82 -10.62
N ARG A 72 -12.95 -9.60 -11.93
CA ARG A 72 -14.02 -8.79 -12.53
C ARG A 72 -15.37 -9.50 -12.55
N GLU A 73 -15.38 -10.82 -12.49
CA GLU A 73 -16.57 -11.63 -12.70
C GLU A 73 -16.86 -12.58 -11.54
N GLN A 74 -15.84 -13.01 -10.82
CA GLN A 74 -15.94 -14.05 -9.80
C GLN A 74 -15.32 -13.62 -8.48
N THR A 75 -15.72 -14.26 -7.40
CA THR A 75 -15.05 -14.20 -6.09
C THR A 75 -14.04 -15.34 -5.97
N CYS A 76 -13.14 -15.24 -5.01
CA CYS A 76 -12.27 -16.34 -4.61
C CYS A 76 -12.07 -16.33 -3.09
N GLU A 77 -11.55 -17.41 -2.55
CA GLU A 77 -11.11 -17.48 -1.16
C GLU A 77 -10.07 -16.38 -0.90
N SER A 78 -10.19 -15.71 0.24
CA SER A 78 -9.33 -14.57 0.58
C SER A 78 -9.24 -14.36 2.09
N LEU A 79 -8.26 -13.57 2.53
CA LEU A 79 -8.13 -13.20 3.94
C LEU A 79 -9.37 -12.53 4.52
N PRO A 80 -10.04 -11.55 3.84
CA PRO A 80 -11.30 -11.00 4.34
C PRO A 80 -12.35 -12.07 4.65
N TYR A 81 -12.60 -13.01 3.76
CA TYR A 81 -13.54 -14.11 4.02
C TYR A 81 -13.11 -15.00 5.17
N CYS A 82 -11.80 -15.26 5.32
CA CYS A 82 -11.28 -16.04 6.45
C CYS A 82 -11.54 -15.31 7.78
N TYR A 83 -11.33 -14.00 7.82
CA TYR A 83 -11.56 -13.19 9.01
C TYR A 83 -13.03 -12.99 9.34
N ASP A 84 -13.90 -12.82 8.33
CA ASP A 84 -15.36 -12.77 8.51
C ASP A 84 -15.88 -14.04 9.19
N ASN A 85 -15.40 -15.22 8.80
CA ASN A 85 -15.76 -16.49 9.40
C ASN A 85 -15.45 -16.60 10.91
N ILE A 86 -14.62 -15.75 11.45
CA ILE A 86 -14.28 -15.68 12.87
C ILE A 86 -14.74 -14.39 13.54
N GLY A 87 -15.61 -13.62 12.87
CA GLY A 87 -16.33 -12.47 13.41
C GLY A 87 -15.56 -11.14 13.35
N TYR A 88 -14.63 -10.99 12.41
CA TYR A 88 -13.98 -9.71 12.14
C TYR A 88 -14.74 -8.93 11.08
N THR A 89 -14.66 -7.61 11.15
CA THR A 89 -15.03 -6.71 10.04
C THR A 89 -13.80 -6.36 9.23
N SER A 90 -13.91 -6.39 7.90
CA SER A 90 -12.78 -6.20 6.98
C SER A 90 -12.82 -4.86 6.27
N HIS A 91 -11.75 -4.07 6.38
CA HIS A 91 -11.64 -2.72 5.83
C HIS A 91 -10.47 -2.62 4.86
N ALA A 92 -10.73 -2.20 3.61
CA ALA A 92 -9.70 -1.80 2.68
C ALA A 92 -9.57 -0.26 2.68
N ILE A 93 -8.34 0.26 2.67
CA ILE A 93 -8.06 1.70 2.69
C ILE A 93 -6.97 2.01 1.67
N HIS A 94 -7.21 2.99 0.78
CA HIS A 94 -6.23 3.40 -0.23
C HIS A 94 -6.35 4.87 -0.58
N ASN A 95 -5.29 5.63 -0.40
CA ASN A 95 -5.25 7.07 -0.73
C ASN A 95 -5.04 7.35 -2.23
N ASN A 96 -5.64 6.52 -3.09
CA ASN A 96 -5.72 6.72 -4.53
C ASN A 96 -7.15 6.42 -5.02
N SER A 97 -7.39 6.63 -6.33
CA SER A 97 -8.71 6.43 -6.93
C SER A 97 -9.24 5.01 -6.76
N ALA A 98 -10.52 4.92 -6.39
CA ALA A 98 -11.24 3.66 -6.24
C ALA A 98 -11.25 2.80 -7.53
N THR A 99 -11.23 3.45 -8.68
CA THR A 99 -11.32 2.76 -9.98
C THR A 99 -9.98 2.24 -10.50
N PHE A 100 -8.87 2.68 -9.91
CA PHE A 100 -7.55 2.20 -10.32
C PHE A 100 -7.41 0.71 -9.99
N TYR A 101 -7.11 -0.11 -10.99
CA TYR A 101 -7.18 -1.58 -10.97
C TYR A 101 -8.57 -2.15 -10.65
N ASN A 102 -9.66 -1.37 -10.83
CA ASN A 102 -11.03 -1.76 -10.48
C ASN A 102 -11.22 -2.14 -9.00
N ARG A 103 -10.43 -1.57 -8.08
CA ARG A 103 -10.45 -1.95 -6.66
C ARG A 103 -11.82 -1.82 -6.02
N ASN A 104 -12.63 -0.83 -6.43
CA ASN A 104 -14.00 -0.67 -5.97
C ASN A 104 -14.88 -1.92 -6.17
N MET A 105 -14.68 -2.67 -7.25
CA MET A 105 -15.37 -3.93 -7.49
C MET A 105 -14.63 -5.13 -6.88
N VAL A 106 -13.31 -5.13 -7.05
CA VAL A 106 -12.46 -6.27 -6.66
C VAL A 106 -12.48 -6.48 -5.15
N PHE A 107 -12.36 -5.42 -4.36
CA PHE A 107 -12.36 -5.55 -2.90
C PHE A 107 -13.69 -6.07 -2.35
N SER A 108 -14.82 -5.65 -2.93
CA SER A 108 -16.12 -6.25 -2.59
C SER A 108 -16.16 -7.76 -2.90
N ARG A 109 -15.53 -8.20 -4.00
CA ARG A 109 -15.48 -9.62 -4.36
C ARG A 109 -14.45 -10.42 -3.56
N LEU A 110 -13.46 -9.76 -3.01
CA LEU A 110 -12.52 -10.35 -2.05
C LEU A 110 -13.09 -10.37 -0.62
N GLY A 111 -14.34 -9.92 -0.42
CA GLY A 111 -15.02 -10.01 0.87
C GLY A 111 -14.75 -8.87 1.83
N PHE A 112 -14.17 -7.75 1.39
CA PHE A 112 -14.08 -6.57 2.24
C PHE A 112 -15.47 -5.95 2.47
N ASP A 113 -15.78 -5.67 3.74
CA ASP A 113 -17.04 -5.01 4.14
C ASP A 113 -17.03 -3.54 3.73
N THR A 114 -15.90 -2.87 3.81
CA THR A 114 -15.75 -1.47 3.42
C THR A 114 -14.50 -1.22 2.57
N PHE A 115 -14.59 -0.22 1.71
CA PHE A 115 -13.44 0.33 0.99
C PHE A 115 -13.44 1.86 1.06
N THR A 116 -12.48 2.42 1.79
CA THR A 116 -12.22 3.87 1.86
C THR A 116 -11.14 4.25 0.87
N SER A 117 -11.54 4.84 -0.25
CA SER A 117 -10.64 5.36 -1.28
C SER A 117 -10.44 6.88 -1.11
N MET A 118 -9.53 7.44 -1.90
CA MET A 118 -9.20 8.88 -1.87
C MET A 118 -10.44 9.77 -1.97
N GLU A 119 -11.46 9.37 -2.71
CA GLU A 119 -12.71 10.12 -2.91
C GLU A 119 -13.52 10.30 -1.62
N TYR A 120 -13.27 9.47 -0.62
CA TYR A 120 -13.95 9.50 0.69
C TYR A 120 -13.06 10.06 1.81
N MET A 121 -11.82 10.47 1.50
CA MET A 121 -10.88 10.99 2.48
C MET A 121 -10.93 12.52 2.56
N TYR A 122 -10.84 13.05 3.78
CA TYR A 122 -10.78 14.48 4.04
C TYR A 122 -9.34 14.94 4.31
N ASN A 123 -9.08 16.24 4.13
CA ASN A 123 -7.79 16.86 4.45
C ASN A 123 -6.60 16.27 3.68
N LEU A 124 -6.82 15.84 2.45
CA LEU A 124 -5.77 15.38 1.56
C LEU A 124 -4.73 16.48 1.32
N THR A 125 -3.47 16.08 1.38
CA THR A 125 -2.34 16.90 0.94
C THR A 125 -1.54 16.08 -0.07
N TYR A 126 -0.82 16.76 -0.96
CA TYR A 126 -0.17 16.11 -2.08
C TYR A 126 1.35 16.34 -2.08
N THR A 127 2.07 15.43 -2.69
CA THR A 127 3.48 15.60 -3.06
C THR A 127 3.59 16.58 -4.23
N PRO A 128 4.81 17.08 -4.56
CA PRO A 128 5.01 17.88 -5.77
C PRO A 128 4.54 17.18 -7.06
N GLU A 129 4.61 15.84 -7.09
CA GLU A 129 4.16 15.00 -8.22
C GLU A 129 2.67 14.62 -8.14
N ASN A 130 1.92 15.32 -7.29
CA ASN A 130 0.47 15.15 -7.13
C ASN A 130 0.02 13.78 -6.59
N TRP A 131 0.87 13.05 -5.89
CA TRP A 131 0.46 11.88 -5.13
C TRP A 131 -0.08 12.27 -3.76
N ALA A 132 -1.19 11.68 -3.35
CA ALA A 132 -1.75 11.92 -2.02
C ALA A 132 -0.77 11.43 -0.94
N LYS A 133 -0.51 12.27 0.07
CA LYS A 133 0.40 11.92 1.16
C LYS A 133 -0.21 10.90 2.10
N ASP A 134 0.60 9.96 2.58
CA ASP A 134 0.19 8.86 3.45
C ASP A 134 -0.24 9.30 4.85
N LYS A 135 0.03 10.55 5.22
CA LYS A 135 -0.41 11.11 6.52
C LYS A 135 -1.91 10.92 6.78
N VAL A 136 -2.74 10.88 5.74
CA VAL A 136 -4.19 10.69 5.86
C VAL A 136 -4.55 9.26 6.27
N LEU A 137 -3.72 8.27 5.95
CA LEU A 137 -4.03 6.84 6.15
C LEU A 137 -4.21 6.50 7.63
N THR A 138 -3.36 7.01 8.52
CA THR A 138 -3.47 6.74 9.97
C THR A 138 -4.82 7.16 10.52
N THR A 139 -5.31 8.33 10.15
CA THR A 139 -6.64 8.80 10.59
C THR A 139 -7.74 7.88 10.07
N ASN A 140 -7.71 7.52 8.79
CA ASN A 140 -8.73 6.64 8.21
C ASN A 140 -8.67 5.21 8.78
N ILE A 141 -7.48 4.71 9.17
CA ILE A 141 -7.35 3.43 9.88
C ILE A 141 -8.05 3.50 11.26
N ILE A 142 -7.81 4.57 12.02
CA ILE A 142 -8.44 4.75 13.33
C ILE A 142 -9.97 4.88 13.18
N GLU A 143 -10.43 5.69 12.23
CA GLU A 143 -11.86 5.85 11.95
C GLU A 143 -12.52 4.53 11.53
N ALA A 144 -11.85 3.69 10.76
CA ALA A 144 -12.34 2.36 10.42
C ALA A 144 -12.49 1.48 11.67
N MET A 145 -11.45 1.43 12.53
CA MET A 145 -11.50 0.67 13.79
C MET A 145 -12.57 1.16 14.75
N GLU A 146 -12.86 2.46 14.76
CA GLU A 146 -13.89 3.05 15.63
C GLU A 146 -15.32 2.91 15.05
N SER A 147 -15.44 2.48 13.80
CA SER A 147 -16.74 2.36 13.11
C SER A 147 -17.50 1.09 13.44
N THR A 148 -16.86 0.12 14.08
CA THR A 148 -17.45 -1.20 14.42
C THR A 148 -17.18 -1.56 15.88
N ASP A 149 -18.01 -2.45 16.43
CA ASP A 149 -17.82 -3.01 17.78
C ASP A 149 -17.13 -4.39 17.74
N THR A 150 -16.71 -4.83 16.55
CA THR A 150 -16.02 -6.11 16.31
C THR A 150 -14.51 -5.94 16.31
N SER A 151 -13.79 -7.03 16.21
CA SER A 151 -12.37 -6.97 15.80
C SER A 151 -12.26 -6.66 14.33
N ASP A 152 -11.22 -5.94 13.92
CA ASP A 152 -11.06 -5.46 12.55
C ASP A 152 -9.87 -6.11 11.85
N PHE A 153 -10.05 -6.45 10.57
CA PHE A 153 -8.99 -6.73 9.62
C PHE A 153 -8.84 -5.53 8.69
N ILE A 154 -7.70 -4.84 8.77
CA ILE A 154 -7.46 -3.63 7.99
C ILE A 154 -6.33 -3.85 6.99
N TYR A 155 -6.64 -3.68 5.72
CA TYR A 155 -5.71 -3.74 4.61
C TYR A 155 -5.50 -2.34 4.02
N THR A 156 -4.32 -1.77 4.21
CA THR A 156 -4.03 -0.40 3.78
C THR A 156 -2.95 -0.37 2.71
N ILE A 157 -3.21 0.37 1.64
CA ILE A 157 -2.29 0.58 0.51
C ILE A 157 -1.92 2.05 0.46
N SER A 158 -0.61 2.34 0.43
CA SER A 158 -0.07 3.69 0.31
C SER A 158 0.26 4.03 -1.15
N VAL A 159 0.11 5.32 -1.53
CA VAL A 159 0.45 5.79 -2.88
C VAL A 159 1.58 6.83 -2.89
N GLN A 160 1.93 7.42 -1.75
CA GLN A 160 2.87 8.54 -1.69
C GLN A 160 4.23 8.21 -2.34
N GLY A 161 4.74 6.99 -2.17
CA GLY A 161 5.99 6.53 -2.73
C GLY A 161 5.92 6.06 -4.19
N HIS A 162 4.77 6.23 -4.86
CA HIS A 162 4.60 5.79 -6.24
C HIS A 162 5.57 6.50 -7.19
N GLY A 163 5.97 5.81 -8.27
CA GLY A 163 6.91 6.31 -9.28
C GLY A 163 6.53 7.65 -9.92
N ALA A 164 7.22 8.06 -10.94
CA ALA A 164 7.28 9.42 -11.47
C ALA A 164 7.98 10.37 -10.51
N TYR A 165 9.19 9.97 -10.06
CA TYR A 165 10.02 10.83 -9.22
C TYR A 165 10.46 12.07 -9.99
N PRO A 166 10.53 13.26 -9.32
CA PRO A 166 11.01 14.47 -9.97
C PRO A 166 12.47 14.31 -10.42
N THR A 167 12.77 14.82 -11.61
CA THR A 167 14.14 14.81 -12.17
C THR A 167 14.96 16.02 -11.73
N GLU A 168 14.31 16.98 -11.08
CA GLU A 168 14.91 18.20 -10.55
C GLU A 168 14.53 18.37 -9.07
N GLU A 169 15.23 19.25 -8.36
CA GLU A 169 14.96 19.53 -6.96
C GLU A 169 13.52 20.08 -6.78
N ALA A 170 12.63 19.28 -6.21
CA ALA A 170 11.23 19.60 -6.01
C ALA A 170 10.95 20.39 -4.72
N LEU A 171 11.89 20.38 -3.77
CA LEU A 171 11.77 21.05 -2.48
C LEU A 171 12.71 22.24 -2.40
N LYS A 172 12.19 23.42 -2.04
CA LYS A 172 12.98 24.65 -1.92
C LYS A 172 14.05 24.61 -0.80
N ALA A 173 13.86 23.79 0.21
CA ALA A 173 14.78 23.63 1.33
C ALA A 173 14.64 22.23 1.93
N PRO A 174 15.23 21.20 1.32
CA PRO A 174 15.16 19.85 1.87
C PRO A 174 15.96 19.77 3.18
N HIS A 175 15.37 19.18 4.21
CA HIS A 175 16.08 18.88 5.46
C HIS A 175 17.08 17.74 5.25
N ILE A 176 16.64 16.71 4.54
CA ILE A 176 17.49 15.56 4.20
C ILE A 176 18.38 15.94 3.01
N LYS A 177 19.68 15.83 3.21
CA LYS A 177 20.67 16.03 2.15
C LYS A 177 21.37 14.71 1.85
N VAL A 178 21.39 14.39 0.58
CA VAL A 178 22.00 13.17 0.07
C VAL A 178 23.34 13.50 -0.55
N THR A 179 24.36 12.72 -0.22
CA THR A 179 25.70 12.78 -0.86
C THR A 179 26.03 11.43 -1.47
N ILE A 180 26.39 11.42 -2.73
CA ILE A 180 26.85 10.23 -3.45
C ILE A 180 28.36 10.18 -3.34
N LYS A 181 28.91 9.04 -2.93
CA LYS A 181 30.37 8.80 -2.93
C LYS A 181 30.80 8.47 -4.36
N GLU A 182 31.82 9.14 -4.83
CA GLU A 182 32.49 8.84 -6.11
C GLU A 182 33.32 7.57 -6.02
#